data_c967b378e44e1e31bb947ec882129d8c
#
_entry.id   c967b378e44e1e31bb947ec882129d8c
#
_cell.length_a   1.000
_cell.length_b   1.000
_cell.length_c   1.000
_cell.angle_alpha   90.00
_cell.angle_beta   90.00
_cell.angle_gamma   90.00
#
_symmetry.space_group_name_H-M   'P 1'
#
loop_
_entity.id
_entity.type
_entity.pdbx_description
1 polymer ?
#
loop_
_entity_poly.entity_id
_entity_poly.type
_entity_poly.pdbx_seq_one_letter_code
_entity_poly.pdbx_strand_id
1 'polypeptide(L)'
;MDVINIQIQVPKDILTLLNTTPYELAEESKVTLVIDFYKTGRLPSGKCAEILGCTKEEFLKMLGRRGISFLNWDEDESEIRKEINEAKINYQK
;
A
#
# COMPACT_ATOMS: atom_id res chain seq x y z
N MET A 1 -14.77 -3.38 -9.84
CA MET A 1 -14.31 -4.15 -8.67
C MET A 1 -15.32 -4.02 -7.55
N ASP A 2 -15.77 -5.14 -7.05
CA ASP A 2 -16.67 -5.11 -5.90
C ASP A 2 -15.90 -4.67 -4.67
N VAL A 3 -16.56 -3.91 -3.82
CA VAL A 3 -15.93 -3.40 -2.62
C VAL A 3 -16.70 -3.82 -1.39
N ILE A 4 -16.01 -3.93 -0.28
CA ILE A 4 -16.62 -4.14 1.02
C ILE A 4 -16.11 -3.08 1.97
N ASN A 5 -16.89 -2.81 2.99
CA ASN A 5 -16.46 -1.88 4.03
C ASN A 5 -15.91 -2.67 5.21
N ILE A 6 -14.77 -2.23 5.69
CA ILE A 6 -14.15 -2.84 6.84
C ILE A 6 -14.06 -1.78 7.93
N GLN A 7 -14.49 -2.13 9.12
CA GLN A 7 -14.47 -1.19 10.24
C GLN A 7 -13.39 -1.59 11.22
N ILE A 8 -12.66 -0.58 11.68
CA ILE A 8 -11.71 -0.77 12.76
C ILE A 8 -12.03 0.24 13.84
N GLN A 9 -11.66 -0.09 15.05
CA GLN A 9 -11.88 0.79 16.18
C GLN A 9 -10.53 1.35 16.63
N VAL A 10 -10.48 2.66 16.80
CA VAL A 10 -9.27 3.32 17.29
C VAL A 10 -9.66 4.25 18.43
N PRO A 11 -8.71 4.58 19.32
CA PRO A 11 -9.01 5.51 20.41
C PRO A 11 -9.48 6.85 19.83
N LYS A 12 -10.48 7.44 20.48
CA LYS A 12 -11.07 8.68 20.01
C LYS A 12 -10.06 9.81 19.91
N ASP A 13 -9.12 9.85 20.85
CA ASP A 13 -8.15 10.93 20.91
C ASP A 13 -7.15 10.88 19.75
N ILE A 14 -7.13 9.79 18.97
CA ILE A 14 -6.22 9.73 17.84
C ILE A 14 -6.50 10.83 16.83
N LEU A 15 -7.75 11.24 16.72
CA LEU A 15 -8.13 12.30 15.79
C LEU A 15 -7.48 13.62 16.17
N THR A 16 -7.44 13.91 17.47
CA THR A 16 -6.80 15.12 17.96
C THR A 16 -5.28 15.02 17.86
N LEU A 17 -4.75 13.87 18.23
CA LEU A 17 -3.31 13.65 18.20
C LEU A 17 -2.74 13.79 16.81
N LEU A 18 -3.47 13.30 15.81
CA LEU A 18 -3.03 13.35 14.43
C LEU A 18 -3.58 14.56 13.68
N ASN A 19 -4.41 15.36 14.34
CA ASN A 19 -5.04 16.52 13.73
C ASN A 19 -5.75 16.14 12.43
N THR A 20 -6.65 15.18 12.52
CA THR A 20 -7.32 14.64 11.35
C THR A 20 -8.80 14.41 11.63
N THR A 21 -9.54 14.02 10.61
CA THR A 21 -10.96 13.69 10.74
C THR A 21 -11.15 12.20 10.49
N PRO A 22 -12.31 11.63 10.87
CA PRO A 22 -12.55 10.21 10.60
C PRO A 22 -12.43 9.87 9.12
N TYR A 23 -12.92 10.73 8.25
CA TYR A 23 -12.83 10.48 6.81
C TYR A 23 -11.38 10.47 6.34
N GLU A 24 -10.65 11.51 6.72
CA GLU A 24 -9.24 11.62 6.33
C GLU A 24 -8.42 10.47 6.88
N LEU A 25 -8.69 10.08 8.12
CA LEU A 25 -7.97 8.97 8.73
C LEU A 25 -8.26 7.67 8.00
N ALA A 26 -9.50 7.44 7.61
CA ALA A 26 -9.88 6.24 6.87
C ALA A 26 -9.15 6.19 5.54
N GLU A 27 -9.12 7.31 4.81
CA GLU A 27 -8.44 7.36 3.51
C GLU A 27 -6.94 7.16 3.66
N GLU A 28 -6.35 7.81 4.63
CA GLU A 28 -4.92 7.66 4.87
C GLU A 28 -4.56 6.25 5.30
N SER A 29 -5.42 5.65 6.12
CA SER A 29 -5.19 4.27 6.55
C SER A 29 -5.22 3.30 5.39
N LYS A 30 -6.13 3.51 4.44
CA LYS A 30 -6.21 2.67 3.26
C LYS A 30 -4.91 2.74 2.47
N VAL A 31 -4.40 3.94 2.26
CA VAL A 31 -3.15 4.13 1.54
C VAL A 31 -2.01 3.44 2.29
N THR A 32 -1.94 3.64 3.59
CA THR A 32 -0.88 3.08 4.41
C THR A 32 -0.89 1.55 4.36
N LEU A 33 -2.06 0.95 4.46
CA LEU A 33 -2.18 -0.51 4.40
C LEU A 33 -1.73 -1.05 3.05
N VAL A 34 -2.17 -0.39 1.97
CA VAL A 34 -1.81 -0.85 0.63
C VAL A 34 -0.31 -0.76 0.43
N ILE A 35 0.30 0.32 0.88
CA ILE A 35 1.74 0.48 0.77
C ILE A 35 2.47 -0.60 1.56
N ASP A 36 1.98 -0.90 2.75
CA ASP A 36 2.61 -1.94 3.56
C ASP A 36 2.53 -3.30 2.88
N PHE A 37 1.40 -3.61 2.29
CA PHE A 37 1.24 -4.86 1.56
C PHE A 37 2.15 -4.92 0.35
N TYR A 38 2.39 -3.78 -0.29
CA TYR A 38 3.33 -3.73 -1.39
C TYR A 38 4.76 -3.99 -0.90
N LYS A 39 5.13 -3.34 0.20
CA LYS A 39 6.48 -3.48 0.76
C LYS A 39 6.77 -4.91 1.19
N THR A 40 5.77 -5.61 1.66
CA THR A 40 5.95 -7.00 2.12
C THR A 40 5.73 -8.01 1.02
N GLY A 41 5.53 -7.56 -0.21
CA GLY A 41 5.39 -8.45 -1.36
C GLY A 41 4.05 -9.13 -1.45
N ARG A 42 3.04 -8.63 -0.74
CA ARG A 42 1.72 -9.24 -0.73
C ARG A 42 0.83 -8.73 -1.87
N LEU A 43 1.12 -7.53 -2.37
CA LEU A 43 0.36 -6.94 -3.48
C LEU A 43 1.33 -6.33 -4.48
N PRO A 44 1.17 -6.62 -5.78
CA PRO A 44 1.98 -5.95 -6.79
C PRO A 44 1.49 -4.52 -7.00
N SER A 45 2.36 -3.69 -7.57
CA SER A 45 2.05 -2.26 -7.71
C SER A 45 0.81 -1.99 -8.56
N GLY A 46 0.59 -2.77 -9.59
CA GLY A 46 -0.61 -2.58 -10.41
C GLY A 46 -1.88 -2.78 -9.63
N LYS A 47 -1.90 -3.79 -8.76
CA LYS A 47 -3.05 -4.04 -7.92
C LYS A 47 -3.22 -2.96 -6.86
N CYS A 48 -2.11 -2.49 -6.30
CA CYS A 48 -2.14 -1.39 -5.35
C CYS A 48 -2.76 -0.14 -5.97
N ALA A 49 -2.32 0.18 -7.18
CA ALA A 49 -2.86 1.33 -7.90
C ALA A 49 -4.36 1.18 -8.15
N GLU A 50 -4.77 -0.02 -8.54
CA GLU A 50 -6.19 -0.29 -8.78
C GLU A 50 -7.01 -0.07 -7.50
N ILE A 51 -6.53 -0.58 -6.39
CA ILE A 51 -7.21 -0.42 -5.11
C ILE A 51 -7.33 1.05 -4.73
N LEU A 52 -6.28 1.82 -4.99
CA LEU A 52 -6.25 3.23 -4.63
C LEU A 52 -6.90 4.13 -5.69
N GLY A 53 -7.31 3.55 -6.82
CA GLY A 53 -7.96 4.32 -7.87
C GLY A 53 -7.03 5.25 -8.63
N CYS A 54 -5.78 4.87 -8.79
CA CYS A 54 -4.80 5.69 -9.50
C CYS A 54 -4.03 4.83 -10.50
N THR A 55 -3.16 5.46 -11.27
CA THR A 55 -2.32 4.73 -12.21
C THR A 55 -1.12 4.15 -11.47
N LYS A 56 -0.50 3.17 -12.10
CA LYS A 56 0.71 2.58 -11.55
C LYS A 56 1.80 3.63 -11.36
N GLU A 57 1.94 4.52 -12.34
CA GLU A 57 2.93 5.60 -12.25
C GLU A 57 2.65 6.52 -11.07
N GLU A 58 1.38 6.84 -10.87
CA GLU A 58 0.99 7.67 -9.73
C GLU A 58 1.30 6.99 -8.41
N PHE A 59 1.07 5.68 -8.36
CA PHE A 59 1.38 4.92 -7.16
C PHE A 59 2.89 4.93 -6.88
N LEU A 60 3.69 4.71 -7.92
CA LEU A 60 5.15 4.73 -7.75
C LEU A 60 5.66 6.09 -7.31
N LYS A 61 5.06 7.16 -7.85
CA LYS A 61 5.40 8.51 -7.41
C LYS A 61 5.05 8.72 -5.95
N MET A 62 3.93 8.17 -5.53
CA MET A 62 3.52 8.25 -4.13
C MET A 62 4.55 7.57 -3.23
N LEU A 63 5.04 6.41 -3.63
CA LEU A 63 6.08 5.72 -2.87
C LEU A 63 7.33 6.58 -2.76
N GLY A 64 7.73 7.20 -3.87
CA GLY A 64 8.88 8.07 -3.87
C GLY A 64 8.74 9.23 -2.91
N ARG A 65 7.57 9.86 -2.89
CA ARG A 65 7.31 10.96 -1.97
C ARG A 65 7.37 10.53 -0.52
N ARG A 66 7.09 9.27 -0.24
CA ARG A 66 7.15 8.73 1.11
C ARG A 66 8.51 8.15 1.46
N GLY A 67 9.47 8.30 0.55
CA GLY A 67 10.82 7.81 0.78
C GLY A 67 10.94 6.31 0.72
N ILE A 68 10.01 5.66 0.03
CA ILE A 68 10.01 4.21 -0.08
C ILE A 68 10.65 3.81 -1.39
N SER A 69 11.67 2.98 -1.30
CA SER A 69 12.34 2.47 -2.48
C SER A 69 11.53 1.36 -3.10
N PHE A 70 11.36 1.41 -4.41
CA PHE A 70 10.70 0.33 -5.14
C PHE A 70 11.66 -0.37 -6.11
N LEU A 71 12.85 0.16 -6.28
CA LEU A 71 13.96 -0.50 -6.96
C LEU A 71 13.59 -1.21 -8.25
N ASN A 72 12.84 -0.55 -9.10
CA ASN A 72 12.46 -1.11 -10.40
C ASN A 72 11.65 -2.39 -10.31
N TRP A 73 10.92 -2.54 -9.25
CA TRP A 73 10.12 -3.72 -8.99
C TRP A 73 9.17 -4.06 -10.11
N ASP A 74 8.73 -3.05 -10.87
CA ASP A 74 7.69 -3.20 -11.86
C ASP A 74 8.15 -3.15 -13.28
N GLU A 75 9.45 -3.30 -13.51
CA GLU A 75 9.98 -3.29 -14.86
C GLU A 75 9.57 -4.51 -15.64
N ASP A 76 9.49 -5.63 -14.96
CA ASP A 76 9.09 -6.89 -15.58
C ASP A 76 8.20 -7.61 -14.59
N GLU A 77 6.91 -7.58 -14.83
CA GLU A 77 5.95 -8.15 -13.90
C GLU A 77 6.16 -9.64 -13.64
N SER A 78 6.52 -10.38 -14.67
CA SER A 78 6.76 -11.81 -14.51
C SER A 78 7.93 -12.05 -13.61
N GLU A 79 9.00 -11.32 -13.84
CA GLU A 79 10.20 -11.44 -13.05
C GLU A 79 9.98 -10.92 -11.64
N ILE A 80 9.26 -9.83 -11.52
CA ILE A 80 8.95 -9.26 -10.22
C ILE A 80 8.13 -10.24 -9.40
N ARG A 81 7.17 -10.88 -10.03
CA ARG A 81 6.34 -11.84 -9.33
C ARG A 81 7.17 -12.98 -8.77
N LYS A 82 8.14 -13.43 -9.55
CA LYS A 82 9.06 -14.46 -9.12
C LYS A 82 9.91 -13.97 -7.95
N GLU A 83 10.43 -12.77 -8.08
CA GLU A 83 11.23 -12.17 -7.03
C GLU A 83 10.44 -11.96 -5.75
N ILE A 84 9.21 -11.55 -5.88
CA ILE A 84 8.33 -11.37 -4.73
C ILE A 84 8.14 -12.69 -4.00
N ASN A 85 7.94 -13.76 -4.74
CA ASN A 85 7.78 -15.06 -4.11
C ASN A 85 9.04 -15.46 -3.34
N GLU A 86 10.20 -15.24 -3.92
CA GLU A 86 11.45 -15.52 -3.26
C GLU A 86 11.65 -14.61 -2.06
N ALA A 87 11.33 -13.35 -2.23
CA ALA A 87 11.46 -12.38 -1.14
C ALA A 87 10.53 -12.71 0.00
N LYS A 88 9.34 -13.19 -0.30
CA LYS A 88 8.40 -13.60 0.74
C LYS A 88 8.99 -14.70 1.60
N ILE A 89 9.65 -15.64 0.97
CA ILE A 89 10.31 -16.71 1.70
C ILE A 89 11.34 -16.12 2.65
N ASN A 90 12.02 -15.08 2.22
CA ASN A 90 13.05 -14.44 3.04
C ASN A 90 12.47 -13.47 4.06
N TYR A 91 11.51 -12.70 3.66
CA TYR A 91 10.92 -11.67 4.50
C TYR A 91 10.12 -12.21 5.66
N GLN A 92 9.42 -13.27 5.43
CA GLN A 92 8.44 -13.74 6.38
C GLN A 92 9.01 -14.72 7.39
N LYS A 93 10.26 -14.67 7.52
CA LYS A 93 10.95 -15.51 8.50
C LYS A 93 10.97 -14.93 9.88
#